data_12d898512d662958fc24ae8dc209e8c7
#
_entry.id   12d898512d662958fc24ae8dc209e8c7
#
_cell.length_a   1.000
_cell.length_b   1.000
_cell.length_c   1.000
_cell.angle_alpha   90.00
_cell.angle_beta   90.00
_cell.angle_gamma   90.00
#
_symmetry.space_group_name_H-M   'P 1'
#
loop_
_entity.id
_entity.type
_entity.pdbx_description
1 polymer ?
#
loop_
_entity_poly.entity_id
_entity_poly.type
_entity_poly.pdbx_seq_one_letter_code
_entity_poly.pdbx_strand_id
1 'polypeptide(L)'
;MKVNANEYIGKKDIEFNSLIPELSVSNIEINKMFYENLGFKIVYERPENRICFMQLENNQIMIEEKNDNWSVGKLEYPYGNGINISMSVNNIECLYENLKDTKIQFFLELKINEYRVNNKTFQDKEFLIQDPDGYLLRFNN
;
A
#
# COMPACT_ATOMS: atom_id res chain seq x y z
N MET A 1 11.11 -22.06 16.05
CA MET A 1 10.84 -22.82 14.82
C MET A 1 12.15 -22.99 14.06
N LYS A 2 12.57 -24.23 13.81
CA LYS A 2 13.76 -24.46 12.98
C LYS A 2 13.33 -24.33 11.53
N VAL A 3 13.81 -23.30 10.85
CA VAL A 3 13.62 -23.16 9.42
C VAL A 3 14.53 -24.20 8.75
N ASN A 4 13.95 -25.07 7.95
CA ASN A 4 14.72 -26.01 7.15
C ASN A 4 15.58 -25.18 6.17
N ALA A 5 16.84 -25.53 6.01
CA ALA A 5 17.73 -24.82 5.09
C ALA A 5 17.18 -24.77 3.65
N ASN A 6 16.34 -25.72 3.28
CA ASN A 6 15.70 -25.77 1.97
C ASN A 6 14.50 -24.84 1.84
N GLU A 7 14.03 -24.28 2.94
CA GLU A 7 12.90 -23.34 2.96
C GLU A 7 13.33 -21.87 3.12
N TYR A 8 14.64 -21.65 3.26
CA TYR A 8 15.16 -20.29 3.38
C TYR A 8 15.09 -19.57 2.02
N ILE A 9 14.34 -18.45 2.00
CA ILE A 9 14.25 -17.57 0.84
C ILE A 9 15.19 -16.40 1.09
N GLY A 10 16.26 -16.30 0.30
CA GLY A 10 17.18 -15.18 0.36
C GLY A 10 16.62 -13.95 -0.37
N LYS A 11 17.18 -12.77 -0.11
CA LYS A 11 16.75 -11.53 -0.77
C LYS A 11 16.81 -11.60 -2.30
N LYS A 12 17.68 -12.43 -2.86
CA LYS A 12 17.80 -12.61 -4.31
C LYS A 12 16.62 -13.35 -4.93
N ASP A 13 15.84 -14.08 -4.14
CA ASP A 13 14.67 -14.84 -4.61
C ASP A 13 13.42 -13.95 -4.64
N ILE A 14 13.45 -12.81 -3.95
CA ILE A 14 12.41 -11.78 -3.94
C ILE A 14 13.10 -10.47 -4.24
N GLU A 15 12.64 -9.78 -5.27
CA GLU A 15 13.15 -8.44 -5.56
C GLU A 15 12.47 -7.43 -4.64
N PHE A 16 13.25 -6.91 -3.67
CA PHE A 16 12.77 -5.87 -2.77
C PHE A 16 13.13 -4.49 -3.31
N ASN A 17 12.16 -3.58 -3.29
CA ASN A 17 12.43 -2.17 -3.55
C ASN A 17 13.34 -1.61 -2.46
N SER A 18 14.13 -0.59 -2.79
CA SER A 18 14.98 0.07 -1.81
C SER A 18 14.17 0.79 -0.73
N LEU A 19 13.04 1.39 -1.12
CA LEU A 19 12.11 2.05 -0.21
C LEU A 19 10.85 1.21 -0.11
N ILE A 20 10.52 0.78 1.10
CA ILE A 20 9.31 0.01 1.36
C ILE A 20 8.59 0.63 2.55
N PRO A 21 7.38 1.18 2.35
CA PRO A 21 6.57 1.61 3.47
C PRO A 21 6.15 0.42 4.32
N GLU A 22 6.30 0.55 5.64
CA GLU A 22 5.87 -0.43 6.61
C GLU A 22 4.84 0.24 7.50
N LEU A 23 3.59 -0.23 7.41
CA LEU A 23 2.44 0.41 8.03
C LEU A 23 1.99 -0.38 9.25
N SER A 24 1.92 0.29 10.40
CA SER A 24 1.23 -0.27 11.56
C SER A 24 -0.27 -0.20 11.32
N VAL A 25 -0.97 -1.32 11.47
CA VAL A 25 -2.42 -1.41 11.22
C VAL A 25 -3.13 -1.88 12.49
N SER A 26 -4.41 -1.53 12.61
CA SER A 26 -5.19 -1.90 13.79
C SER A 26 -5.60 -3.38 13.80
N ASN A 27 -5.84 -3.95 12.62
CA ASN A 27 -6.27 -5.33 12.45
C ASN A 27 -5.70 -5.88 11.15
N ILE A 28 -4.83 -6.88 11.26
CA ILE A 28 -4.12 -7.41 10.09
C ILE A 28 -5.06 -8.08 9.09
N GLU A 29 -6.08 -8.81 9.56
CA GLU A 29 -6.97 -9.53 8.65
C GLU A 29 -7.85 -8.58 7.83
N ILE A 30 -8.37 -7.54 8.45
CA ILE A 30 -9.16 -6.51 7.75
C ILE A 30 -8.29 -5.80 6.71
N ASN A 31 -7.06 -5.47 7.07
CA ASN A 31 -6.16 -4.77 6.16
C ASN A 31 -5.67 -5.66 5.01
N LYS A 32 -5.37 -6.94 5.27
CA LYS A 32 -5.04 -7.88 4.21
C LYS A 32 -6.15 -7.94 3.18
N MET A 33 -7.39 -8.10 3.63
CA MET A 33 -8.54 -8.17 2.74
C MET A 33 -8.69 -6.88 1.92
N PHE A 34 -8.52 -5.74 2.56
CA PHE A 34 -8.60 -4.44 1.88
C PHE A 34 -7.58 -4.35 0.74
N TYR A 35 -6.30 -4.63 1.04
CA TYR A 35 -5.24 -4.52 0.04
C TYR A 35 -5.35 -5.58 -1.05
N GLU A 36 -5.78 -6.79 -0.73
CA GLU A 36 -6.05 -7.81 -1.73
C GLU A 36 -7.16 -7.37 -2.69
N ASN A 37 -8.20 -6.72 -2.17
CA ASN A 37 -9.29 -6.18 -2.99
C ASN A 37 -8.84 -5.04 -3.91
N LEU A 38 -7.75 -4.33 -3.55
CA LEU A 38 -7.14 -3.35 -4.44
C LEU A 38 -6.32 -3.99 -5.56
N GLY A 39 -5.99 -5.26 -5.43
CA GLY A 39 -5.17 -5.99 -6.40
C GLY A 39 -3.78 -6.34 -5.88
N PHE A 40 -3.44 -6.00 -4.65
CA PHE A 40 -2.18 -6.42 -4.04
C PHE A 40 -2.17 -7.94 -3.87
N LYS A 41 -1.01 -8.53 -4.09
CA LYS A 41 -0.77 -9.95 -3.86
C LYS A 41 0.17 -10.13 -2.70
N ILE A 42 -0.09 -11.14 -1.88
CA ILE A 42 0.79 -11.48 -0.77
C ILE A 42 2.04 -12.12 -1.34
N VAL A 43 3.20 -11.51 -1.06
CA VAL A 43 4.50 -12.05 -1.44
C VAL A 43 5.00 -13.00 -0.37
N TYR A 44 4.89 -12.60 0.90
CA TYR A 44 5.10 -13.47 2.04
C TYR A 44 4.35 -12.92 3.25
N GLU A 45 4.13 -13.78 4.23
CA GLU A 45 3.56 -13.38 5.50
C GLU A 45 4.16 -14.20 6.65
N ARG A 46 4.13 -13.61 7.83
CA ARG A 46 4.48 -14.28 9.06
C ARG A 46 3.31 -14.14 10.02
N PRO A 47 2.34 -15.09 9.99
CA PRO A 47 1.14 -15.00 10.81
C PRO A 47 1.42 -14.88 12.30
N GLU A 48 2.47 -15.55 12.78
CA GLU A 48 2.90 -15.51 14.18
C GLU A 48 3.33 -14.12 14.64
N ASN A 49 3.83 -13.31 13.72
CA ASN A 49 4.21 -11.91 13.98
C ASN A 49 3.19 -10.91 13.48
N ARG A 50 2.11 -11.37 12.88
CA ARG A 50 1.06 -10.54 12.26
C ARG A 50 1.64 -9.54 11.27
N ILE A 51 2.46 -10.05 10.37
CA ILE A 51 3.15 -9.30 9.31
C ILE A 51 2.73 -9.86 7.96
N CYS A 52 2.47 -8.98 7.00
CA CYS A 52 2.17 -9.35 5.63
C CYS A 52 2.89 -8.39 4.67
N PHE A 53 3.68 -8.95 3.77
CA PHE A 53 4.36 -8.20 2.71
C PHE A 53 3.60 -8.38 1.40
N MET A 54 3.22 -7.29 0.77
CA MET A 54 2.31 -7.28 -0.37
C MET A 54 2.86 -6.46 -1.52
N GLN A 55 2.47 -6.81 -2.74
CA GLN A 55 2.93 -6.12 -3.94
C GLN A 55 1.79 -5.94 -4.95
N LEU A 56 1.71 -4.75 -5.52
CA LEU A 56 0.86 -4.42 -6.67
C LEU A 56 1.76 -3.80 -7.74
N GLU A 57 1.93 -4.50 -8.88
CA GLU A 57 2.91 -4.13 -9.90
C GLU A 57 4.29 -3.96 -9.26
N ASN A 58 4.91 -2.78 -9.34
CA ASN A 58 6.19 -2.53 -8.70
C ASN A 58 6.07 -1.86 -7.31
N ASN A 59 4.85 -1.72 -6.81
CA ASN A 59 4.60 -1.11 -5.52
C ASN A 59 4.60 -2.16 -4.42
N GLN A 60 5.42 -1.96 -3.43
CA GLN A 60 5.57 -2.89 -2.31
C GLN A 60 5.26 -2.17 -1.00
N ILE A 61 4.48 -2.83 -0.16
CA ILE A 61 4.20 -2.38 1.20
C ILE A 61 4.27 -3.56 2.14
N MET A 62 4.55 -3.27 3.41
CA MET A 62 4.41 -4.23 4.50
C MET A 62 3.36 -3.69 5.45
N ILE A 63 2.46 -4.56 5.89
CA ILE A 63 1.53 -4.23 6.97
C ILE A 63 1.86 -5.11 8.17
N GLU A 64 1.82 -4.52 9.36
CA GLU A 64 2.08 -5.20 10.62
C GLU A 64 1.05 -4.73 11.65
N GLU A 65 0.39 -5.68 12.32
CA GLU A 65 -0.54 -5.28 13.37
C GLU A 65 0.21 -4.55 14.48
N LYS A 66 -0.36 -3.46 14.96
CA LYS A 66 0.28 -2.57 15.95
C LYS A 66 0.72 -3.36 17.19
N ASN A 67 1.93 -3.09 17.65
CA ASN A 67 2.57 -3.81 18.75
C ASN A 67 3.45 -2.92 19.62
N ASP A 68 3.35 -1.61 19.46
CA ASP A 68 4.11 -0.59 20.19
C ASP A 68 5.62 -0.55 19.87
N ASN A 69 6.12 -1.41 18.97
CA ASN A 69 7.55 -1.43 18.62
C ASN A 69 7.95 -0.30 17.67
N TRP A 70 7.04 0.10 16.77
CA TRP A 70 7.36 1.00 15.67
C TRP A 70 6.58 2.31 15.72
N SER A 71 5.91 2.58 16.83
CA SER A 71 5.14 3.82 17.01
C SER A 71 5.93 4.81 17.84
N VAL A 72 6.17 6.00 17.30
CA VAL A 72 6.82 7.09 18.03
C VAL A 72 5.84 7.89 18.89
N GLY A 73 4.59 7.54 18.87
CA GLY A 73 3.51 8.15 19.63
C GLY A 73 2.24 7.31 19.52
N LYS A 74 1.15 7.84 20.07
CA LYS A 74 -0.12 7.14 20.03
C LYS A 74 -0.67 7.08 18.60
N LEU A 75 -1.11 5.88 18.20
CA LEU A 75 -1.78 5.69 16.92
C LEU A 75 -3.25 6.04 17.05
N GLU A 76 -3.67 7.08 16.37
CA GLU A 76 -5.06 7.55 16.32
C GLU A 76 -5.49 7.72 14.87
N TYR A 77 -6.74 7.38 14.58
CA TYR A 77 -7.30 7.57 13.25
C TYR A 77 -7.33 9.07 12.88
N PRO A 78 -6.93 9.49 11.68
CA PRO A 78 -6.34 8.68 10.61
C PRO A 78 -4.85 8.40 10.86
N TYR A 79 -4.46 7.13 10.74
CA TYR A 79 -3.06 6.77 10.84
C TYR A 79 -2.28 7.39 9.68
N GLY A 80 -1.02 7.78 9.94
CA GLY A 80 -0.18 8.38 8.91
C GLY A 80 -0.63 9.76 8.46
N ASN A 81 -1.32 10.49 9.32
CA ASN A 81 -1.74 11.85 9.02
C ASN A 81 -0.54 12.71 8.60
N GLY A 82 -0.65 13.37 7.45
CA GLY A 82 0.43 14.16 6.88
C GLY A 82 1.28 13.40 5.86
N ILE A 83 1.03 12.11 5.66
CA ILE A 83 1.73 11.29 4.68
C ILE A 83 0.70 10.77 3.67
N ASN A 84 1.06 10.77 2.39
CA ASN A 84 0.36 9.96 1.40
C ASN A 84 1.36 9.03 0.72
N ILE A 85 0.90 7.85 0.35
CA ILE A 85 1.73 6.87 -0.32
C ILE A 85 1.36 6.91 -1.80
N SER A 86 2.30 7.42 -2.61
CA SER A 86 2.11 7.59 -4.05
C SER A 86 2.55 6.32 -4.77
N MET A 87 1.64 5.76 -5.54
CA MET A 87 1.84 4.50 -6.25
C MET A 87 1.46 4.66 -7.71
N SER A 88 2.41 4.39 -8.61
CA SER A 88 2.13 4.37 -10.05
C SER A 88 1.60 3.01 -10.46
N VAL A 89 0.56 3.02 -11.28
CA VAL A 89 -0.05 1.81 -11.84
C VAL A 89 -0.22 1.97 -13.35
N ASN A 90 -0.20 0.85 -14.08
CA ASN A 90 -0.23 0.89 -15.55
C ASN A 90 -1.57 1.31 -16.12
N ASN A 91 -2.67 0.88 -15.50
CA ASN A 91 -4.02 1.19 -15.98
C ASN A 91 -4.87 1.71 -14.84
N ILE A 92 -4.70 3.00 -14.57
CA ILE A 92 -5.38 3.64 -13.45
C ILE A 92 -6.90 3.70 -13.66
N GLU A 93 -7.36 3.87 -14.90
CA GLU A 93 -8.79 3.90 -15.19
C GLU A 93 -9.46 2.57 -14.86
N CYS A 94 -8.81 1.46 -15.21
CA CYS A 94 -9.34 0.13 -14.91
C CYS A 94 -9.42 -0.08 -13.39
N LEU A 95 -8.36 0.28 -12.66
CA LEU A 95 -8.34 0.19 -11.21
C LEU A 95 -9.46 1.04 -10.60
N TYR A 96 -9.58 2.28 -11.04
CA TYR A 96 -10.61 3.20 -10.56
C TYR A 96 -12.02 2.65 -10.80
N GLU A 97 -12.30 2.18 -12.02
CA GLU A 97 -13.61 1.64 -12.36
C GLU A 97 -13.94 0.39 -11.54
N ASN A 98 -12.96 -0.47 -11.29
CA ASN A 98 -13.15 -1.65 -10.44
C ASN A 98 -13.48 -1.26 -9.00
N LEU A 99 -12.87 -0.19 -8.49
CA LEU A 99 -13.10 0.28 -7.13
C LEU A 99 -14.42 1.01 -6.98
N LYS A 100 -14.95 1.62 -8.04
CA LYS A 100 -16.25 2.31 -7.99
C LYS A 100 -17.41 1.36 -7.64
N ASP A 101 -17.29 0.09 -8.01
CA ASP A 101 -18.30 -0.92 -7.72
C ASP A 101 -18.20 -1.49 -6.30
N THR A 102 -17.22 -1.04 -5.53
CA THR A 102 -17.00 -1.45 -4.15
C THR A 102 -17.51 -0.40 -3.17
N LYS A 103 -17.45 -0.72 -1.87
CA LYS A 103 -17.83 0.23 -0.81
C LYS A 103 -16.70 1.20 -0.44
N ILE A 104 -15.59 1.19 -1.17
CA ILE A 104 -14.47 2.09 -0.90
C ILE A 104 -14.90 3.53 -1.19
N GLN A 105 -14.67 4.41 -0.22
CA GLN A 105 -14.91 5.84 -0.40
C GLN A 105 -13.67 6.52 -0.93
N PHE A 106 -13.85 7.32 -1.98
CA PHE A 106 -12.76 8.09 -2.55
C PHE A 106 -12.55 9.37 -1.74
N PHE A 107 -11.30 9.58 -1.33
CA PHE A 107 -10.88 10.87 -0.78
C PHE A 107 -10.81 11.91 -1.89
N LEU A 108 -10.33 11.50 -3.06
CA LEU A 108 -10.31 12.31 -4.27
C LEU A 108 -10.62 11.40 -5.45
N GLU A 109 -11.66 11.74 -6.21
CA GLU A 109 -12.05 10.98 -7.38
C GLU A 109 -11.04 11.15 -8.52
N LEU A 110 -11.08 10.25 -9.50
CA LEU A 110 -10.16 10.27 -10.64
C LEU A 110 -10.21 11.63 -11.35
N LYS A 111 -9.04 12.25 -11.48
CA LYS A 111 -8.87 13.52 -12.18
C LYS A 111 -7.56 13.55 -12.95
N ILE A 112 -7.48 14.45 -13.91
CA ILE A 112 -6.28 14.74 -14.67
C ILE A 112 -5.62 15.97 -14.07
N ASN A 113 -4.34 15.86 -13.73
CA ASN A 113 -3.52 16.97 -13.26
C ASN A 113 -2.55 17.40 -14.35
N GLU A 114 -2.29 18.71 -14.42
CA GLU A 114 -1.21 19.26 -15.22
C GLU A 114 -0.20 19.90 -14.28
N TYR A 115 1.07 19.62 -14.49
CA TYR A 115 2.15 20.24 -13.71
C TYR A 115 3.36 20.49 -14.58
N ARG A 116 4.14 21.48 -14.17
CA ARG A 116 5.32 21.89 -14.90
C ARG A 116 6.59 21.40 -14.19
N VAL A 117 7.49 20.81 -15.00
CA VAL A 117 8.85 20.50 -14.57
C VAL A 117 9.78 21.20 -15.56
N ASN A 118 10.49 22.22 -15.09
CA ASN A 118 11.29 23.13 -15.92
C ASN A 118 10.40 23.77 -17.00
N ASN A 119 10.72 23.58 -18.28
CA ASN A 119 9.96 24.16 -19.40
C ASN A 119 8.95 23.20 -20.02
N LYS A 120 8.72 22.04 -19.39
CA LYS A 120 7.82 21.02 -19.92
C LYS A 120 6.60 20.88 -19.03
N THR A 121 5.44 20.71 -19.66
CA THR A 121 4.18 20.41 -18.97
C THR A 121 3.93 18.91 -19.04
N PHE A 122 3.59 18.32 -17.92
CA PHE A 122 3.25 16.91 -17.78
C PHE A 122 1.80 16.78 -17.35
N GLN A 123 1.17 15.71 -17.79
CA GLN A 123 -0.17 15.33 -17.32
C GLN A 123 -0.05 14.00 -16.60
N ASP A 124 -0.75 13.87 -15.49
CA ASP A 124 -0.99 12.60 -14.86
C ASP A 124 -2.45 12.47 -14.45
N LYS A 125 -2.88 11.25 -14.26
CA LYS A 125 -4.19 10.94 -13.69
C LYS A 125 -3.97 10.44 -12.28
N GLU A 126 -4.86 10.80 -11.37
CA GLU A 126 -4.77 10.34 -10.00
C GLU A 126 -6.13 10.18 -9.35
N PHE A 127 -6.20 9.31 -8.38
CA PHE A 127 -7.26 9.29 -7.40
C PHE A 127 -6.67 8.89 -6.04
N LEU A 128 -7.38 9.23 -4.97
CA LEU A 128 -6.93 8.94 -3.61
C LEU A 128 -8.03 8.22 -2.84
N ILE A 129 -7.63 7.23 -2.06
CA ILE A 129 -8.48 6.51 -1.13
C ILE A 129 -7.78 6.43 0.22
N GLN A 130 -8.55 6.14 1.27
CA GLN A 130 -7.98 5.82 2.59
C GLN A 130 -8.15 4.33 2.85
N ASP A 131 -7.13 3.74 3.48
CA ASP A 131 -7.24 2.37 3.94
C ASP A 131 -8.09 2.28 5.23
N PRO A 132 -8.33 1.08 5.78
CA PRO A 132 -9.18 0.95 6.97
C PRO A 132 -8.71 1.75 8.18
N ASP A 133 -7.41 2.03 8.30
CA ASP A 133 -6.85 2.80 9.41
C ASP A 133 -6.65 4.28 9.07
N GLY A 134 -7.00 4.67 7.86
CA GLY A 134 -6.93 6.06 7.42
C GLY A 134 -5.67 6.46 6.68
N TYR A 135 -4.74 5.53 6.41
CA TYR A 135 -3.59 5.84 5.57
C TYR A 135 -4.04 6.29 4.18
N LEU A 136 -3.48 7.38 3.72
CA LEU A 136 -3.86 7.97 2.44
C LEU A 136 -3.04 7.36 1.30
N LEU A 137 -3.73 6.70 0.38
CA LEU A 137 -3.13 6.02 -0.77
C LEU A 137 -3.43 6.84 -2.02
N ARG A 138 -2.38 7.26 -2.71
CA ARG A 138 -2.49 8.03 -3.94
C ARG A 138 -2.07 7.16 -5.13
N PHE A 139 -3.03 6.87 -6.01
CA PHE A 139 -2.76 6.14 -7.25
C PHE A 139 -2.62 7.12 -8.40
N ASN A 140 -1.61 6.89 -9.23
CA ASN A 140 -1.31 7.71 -10.39
C ASN A 140 -0.74 6.86 -11.51
N ASN A 141 -0.58 7.45 -12.67
CA ASN A 141 0.02 6.77 -13.81
C ASN A 141 1.24 7.51 -14.36
#